data_0e322a46fbad1d053b9dd6ecfd4d6357
#
_entry.id   0e322a46fbad1d053b9dd6ecfd4d6357
#
_cell.length_a   1.000
_cell.length_b   1.000
_cell.length_c   1.000
_cell.angle_alpha   90.00
_cell.angle_beta   90.00
_cell.angle_gamma   90.00
#
_symmetry.space_group_name_H-M   'P 1'
#
loop_
_entity.id
_entity.type
_entity.pdbx_description
1 polymer ?
#
loop_
_entity_poly.entity_id
_entity_poly.type
_entity_poly.pdbx_seq_one_letter_code
_entity_poly.pdbx_strand_id
1 'polypeptide(L)'
;MLYCSQVKQYGEDKTLEEYRTIRGTAAGEYEEKKSRFLAAAAHVESEAEAVAFLEQVRAANRTARHNVYAYKLREGSRERYSDDGEPAKTAGTPVLEVIGHSGLTDLIIVVTRYFGGILLGTGGLVRAYTTAASRALDSAEQVTVQPVVRLATTVEYPLYERVNLLVAAAGGRMEDPVFTDRVALAWQMRAGTEAPLLEQLRELTRGQGRVEVSEPFYGAV
;
A
#
# COMPACT_ATOMS: atom_id res chain seq x y z
N MET A 1 7.39 -20.19 42.00
CA MET A 1 8.67 -20.09 41.26
C MET A 1 8.35 -19.76 39.82
N LEU A 2 8.58 -18.51 39.47
CA LEU A 2 8.96 -17.93 38.22
C LEU A 2 8.54 -18.64 36.92
N TYR A 3 7.42 -18.22 36.30
CA TYR A 3 7.30 -18.20 34.88
C TYR A 3 7.25 -16.73 34.47
N CYS A 4 8.46 -16.22 34.30
CA CYS A 4 8.70 -14.88 33.76
C CYS A 4 8.41 -14.90 32.26
N SER A 5 7.44 -14.10 31.86
CA SER A 5 7.35 -13.39 30.60
C SER A 5 8.48 -13.68 29.60
N GLN A 6 8.23 -14.48 28.59
CA GLN A 6 8.89 -14.30 27.31
C GLN A 6 8.04 -13.41 26.42
N VAL A 7 8.00 -12.12 26.75
CA VAL A 7 7.90 -11.09 25.73
C VAL A 7 9.23 -11.19 24.98
N LYS A 8 9.22 -11.83 23.82
CA LYS A 8 10.38 -11.76 22.91
C LYS A 8 10.58 -10.28 22.60
N GLN A 9 11.68 -9.71 23.11
CA GLN A 9 12.24 -8.48 22.56
C GLN A 9 12.49 -8.75 21.09
N TYR A 10 11.76 -8.04 20.24
CA TYR A 10 12.01 -7.97 18.81
C TYR A 10 13.44 -7.44 18.64
N GLY A 11 14.26 -8.17 17.88
CA GLY A 11 15.62 -7.78 17.57
C GLY A 11 15.67 -6.39 16.93
N GLU A 12 16.78 -5.73 17.15
CA GLU A 12 17.04 -4.34 16.80
C GLU A 12 16.53 -3.97 15.39
N ASP A 13 15.60 -2.98 15.37
CA ASP A 13 15.48 -1.88 14.46
C ASP A 13 14.97 -2.14 13.01
N LYS A 14 13.71 -2.53 12.88
CA LYS A 14 12.81 -1.95 11.87
C LYS A 14 11.44 -1.76 12.53
N THR A 15 11.25 -0.63 13.17
CA THR A 15 9.91 -0.17 13.51
C THR A 15 9.14 -0.09 12.21
N LEU A 16 8.22 -1.03 11.99
CA LEU A 16 7.31 -0.97 10.85
C LEU A 16 6.40 0.24 11.07
N GLU A 17 6.57 1.28 10.25
CA GLU A 17 5.75 2.49 10.33
C GLU A 17 4.56 2.39 9.39
N GLU A 18 3.46 2.98 9.80
CA GLU A 18 2.28 3.16 8.95
C GLU A 18 2.62 4.04 7.75
N TYR A 19 2.11 3.69 6.57
CA TYR A 19 2.29 4.49 5.37
C TYR A 19 1.04 4.47 4.49
N ARG A 20 0.98 5.44 3.57
CA ARG A 20 -0.13 5.55 2.61
C ARG A 20 0.34 5.20 1.21
N THR A 21 -0.50 4.46 0.50
CA THR A 21 -0.28 4.09 -0.91
C THR A 21 -1.60 4.03 -1.66
N ILE A 22 -1.60 3.53 -2.89
CA ILE A 22 -2.82 3.24 -3.66
C ILE A 22 -3.04 1.73 -3.75
N ARG A 23 -4.29 1.31 -3.89
CA ARG A 23 -4.62 -0.10 -4.15
C ARG A 23 -4.74 -0.32 -5.65
N GLY A 24 -3.97 -1.29 -6.18
CA GLY A 24 -4.03 -1.68 -7.59
C GLY A 24 -3.59 -0.58 -8.53
N THR A 25 -4.41 -0.25 -9.52
CA THR A 25 -4.10 0.73 -10.58
C THR A 25 -5.17 1.81 -10.67
N ALA A 26 -4.77 2.99 -11.14
CA ALA A 26 -5.65 4.12 -11.37
C ALA A 26 -5.26 4.85 -12.67
N ALA A 27 -6.18 5.62 -13.24
CA ALA A 27 -5.96 6.33 -14.49
C ALA A 27 -6.48 7.77 -14.42
N GLY A 28 -5.81 8.66 -15.13
CA GLY A 28 -6.23 10.03 -15.30
C GLY A 28 -5.95 10.51 -16.72
N GLU A 29 -6.73 11.44 -17.22
CA GLU A 29 -6.54 12.01 -18.55
C GLU A 29 -6.65 13.53 -18.47
N TYR A 30 -5.81 14.21 -19.25
CA TYR A 30 -5.86 15.64 -19.44
C TYR A 30 -5.59 15.99 -20.89
N GLU A 31 -6.31 16.97 -21.43
CA GLU A 31 -6.09 17.48 -22.78
C GLU A 31 -5.77 18.98 -22.73
N GLU A 32 -4.72 19.39 -23.45
CA GLU A 32 -4.30 20.78 -23.62
C GLU A 32 -3.88 21.01 -25.05
N LYS A 33 -4.53 21.98 -25.74
CA LYS A 33 -4.25 22.31 -27.14
C LYS A 33 -4.16 21.09 -28.06
N LYS A 34 -5.13 20.19 -27.95
CA LYS A 34 -5.21 18.90 -28.69
C LYS A 34 -4.12 17.88 -28.33
N SER A 35 -3.17 18.20 -27.46
CA SER A 35 -2.26 17.19 -26.88
C SER A 35 -2.98 16.44 -25.78
N ARG A 36 -2.92 15.10 -25.83
CA ARG A 36 -3.54 14.23 -24.80
C ARG A 36 -2.47 13.67 -23.89
N PHE A 37 -2.74 13.70 -22.61
CA PHE A 37 -1.90 13.19 -21.54
C PHE A 37 -2.67 12.11 -20.79
N LEU A 38 -2.24 10.85 -20.95
CA LEU A 38 -2.87 9.69 -20.31
C LEU A 38 -1.97 9.26 -19.16
N ALA A 39 -2.42 9.48 -17.95
CA ALA A 39 -1.72 9.06 -16.75
C ALA A 39 -2.21 7.68 -16.29
N ALA A 40 -1.29 6.79 -15.98
CA ALA A 40 -1.54 5.50 -15.35
C ALA A 40 -0.71 5.44 -14.06
N ALA A 41 -1.36 5.16 -12.94
CA ALA A 41 -0.72 4.95 -11.64
C ALA A 41 -0.86 3.48 -11.23
N ALA A 42 0.13 2.94 -10.53
CA ALA A 42 0.10 1.60 -9.97
C ALA A 42 0.81 1.52 -8.63
N HIS A 43 0.31 0.68 -7.73
CA HIS A 43 1.06 0.25 -6.55
C HIS A 43 2.24 -0.60 -6.98
N VAL A 44 3.43 -0.29 -6.47
CA VAL A 44 4.67 -1.03 -6.70
C VAL A 44 5.55 -0.96 -5.45
N GLU A 45 6.12 -2.08 -5.03
CA GLU A 45 6.97 -2.15 -3.84
C GLU A 45 8.47 -2.19 -4.18
N SER A 46 8.80 -2.44 -5.44
CA SER A 46 10.18 -2.58 -5.92
C SER A 46 10.44 -1.83 -7.23
N GLU A 47 11.72 -1.53 -7.48
CA GLU A 47 12.15 -0.95 -8.76
C GLU A 47 11.85 -1.89 -9.94
N ALA A 48 11.94 -3.20 -9.73
CA ALA A 48 11.62 -4.19 -10.77
C ALA A 48 10.14 -4.13 -11.17
N GLU A 49 9.23 -3.98 -10.21
CA GLU A 49 7.79 -3.81 -10.47
C GLU A 49 7.51 -2.47 -11.16
N ALA A 50 8.17 -1.39 -10.73
CA ALA A 50 8.03 -0.08 -11.37
C ALA A 50 8.46 -0.13 -12.84
N VAL A 51 9.59 -0.78 -13.16
CA VAL A 51 10.07 -0.96 -14.54
C VAL A 51 9.10 -1.85 -15.33
N ALA A 52 8.61 -2.94 -14.75
CA ALA A 52 7.66 -3.83 -15.41
C ALA A 52 6.36 -3.08 -15.77
N PHE A 53 5.82 -2.27 -14.87
CA PHE A 53 4.64 -1.46 -15.14
C PHE A 53 4.89 -0.41 -16.24
N LEU A 54 6.04 0.27 -16.21
CA LEU A 54 6.44 1.21 -17.26
C LEU A 54 6.45 0.54 -18.63
N GLU A 55 7.04 -0.66 -18.73
CA GLU A 55 7.09 -1.40 -20.01
C GLU A 55 5.70 -1.87 -20.48
N GLN A 56 4.80 -2.21 -19.56
CA GLN A 56 3.40 -2.50 -19.90
C GLN A 56 2.70 -1.26 -20.50
N VAL A 57 2.86 -0.08 -19.89
CA VAL A 57 2.27 1.16 -20.40
C VAL A 57 2.87 1.52 -21.78
N ARG A 58 4.19 1.40 -21.95
CA ARG A 58 4.86 1.61 -23.24
C ARG A 58 4.34 0.67 -24.32
N ALA A 59 4.17 -0.61 -24.00
CA ALA A 59 3.65 -1.62 -24.94
C ALA A 59 2.21 -1.32 -25.36
N ALA A 60 1.39 -0.78 -24.47
CA ALA A 60 0.02 -0.36 -24.76
C ALA A 60 -0.04 0.93 -25.59
N ASN A 61 1.01 1.76 -25.56
CA ASN A 61 1.04 3.10 -26.16
C ASN A 61 2.18 3.26 -27.20
N ARG A 62 2.37 2.27 -28.06
CA ARG A 62 3.52 2.19 -29.00
C ARG A 62 3.66 3.39 -29.96
N THR A 63 2.60 4.11 -30.23
CA THR A 63 2.61 5.28 -31.12
C THR A 63 2.91 6.59 -30.41
N ALA A 64 2.94 6.58 -29.06
CA ALA A 64 3.33 7.73 -28.27
C ALA A 64 4.85 7.94 -28.31
N ARG A 65 5.28 9.19 -28.32
CA ARG A 65 6.70 9.56 -28.31
C ARG A 65 7.28 9.69 -26.92
N HIS A 66 6.43 9.96 -25.93
CA HIS A 66 6.84 10.24 -24.57
C HIS A 66 5.99 9.43 -23.59
N ASN A 67 6.64 8.62 -22.76
CA ASN A 67 6.08 7.92 -21.63
C ASN A 67 6.87 8.36 -20.39
N VAL A 68 6.58 9.57 -19.95
CA VAL A 68 7.20 10.19 -18.77
C VAL A 68 6.80 9.42 -17.53
N TYR A 69 7.73 9.19 -16.60
CA TYR A 69 7.40 8.48 -15.38
C TYR A 69 8.07 9.08 -14.15
N ALA A 70 7.47 8.83 -13.01
CA ALA A 70 8.11 8.98 -11.71
C ALA A 70 7.60 7.89 -10.76
N TYR A 71 8.46 7.45 -9.86
CA TYR A 71 8.09 6.56 -8.77
C TYR A 71 8.76 6.94 -7.46
N LYS A 72 8.11 6.56 -6.36
CA LYS A 72 8.61 6.69 -5.01
C LYS A 72 8.40 5.37 -4.28
N LEU A 73 9.47 4.81 -3.72
CA LEU A 73 9.49 3.55 -2.98
C LEU A 73 9.99 3.79 -1.56
N ARG A 74 9.36 3.13 -0.58
CA ARG A 74 9.85 3.13 0.81
C ARG A 74 11.18 2.40 0.93
N GLU A 75 11.31 1.27 0.21
CA GLU A 75 12.55 0.52 0.22
C GLU A 75 13.72 1.38 -0.26
N GLY A 76 14.64 1.65 0.66
CA GLY A 76 15.80 2.50 0.41
C GLY A 76 15.48 3.97 0.13
N SER A 77 14.27 4.44 0.45
CA SER A 77 13.81 5.82 0.20
C SER A 77 14.08 6.27 -1.24
N ARG A 78 13.75 5.40 -2.21
CA ARG A 78 14.10 5.61 -3.62
C ARG A 78 13.06 6.44 -4.34
N GLU A 79 13.55 7.50 -4.99
CA GLU A 79 12.75 8.31 -5.90
C GLU A 79 13.46 8.35 -7.26
N ARG A 80 12.71 8.12 -8.34
CA ARG A 80 13.23 8.26 -9.70
C ARG A 80 12.19 8.86 -10.62
N TYR A 81 12.68 9.55 -11.64
CA TYR A 81 11.86 10.10 -12.72
C TYR A 81 12.61 10.12 -14.04
N SER A 82 11.87 10.30 -15.12
CA SER A 82 12.41 10.55 -16.45
C SER A 82 11.47 11.44 -17.24
N ASP A 83 12.04 12.44 -17.90
CA ASP A 83 11.31 13.27 -18.85
C ASP A 83 11.05 12.57 -20.20
N ASP A 84 11.65 11.40 -20.44
CA ASP A 84 11.48 10.55 -21.63
C ASP A 84 11.49 11.36 -22.96
N GLY A 85 12.46 12.28 -23.11
CA GLY A 85 12.65 13.09 -24.31
C GLY A 85 11.85 14.40 -24.35
N GLU A 86 11.05 14.72 -23.33
CA GLU A 86 10.53 16.09 -23.14
C GLU A 86 11.66 17.04 -22.67
N PRO A 87 11.50 18.35 -22.76
CA PRO A 87 12.48 19.28 -22.24
C PRO A 87 12.77 19.04 -20.75
N ALA A 88 14.02 19.13 -20.37
CA ALA A 88 14.48 18.78 -19.01
C ALA A 88 13.65 19.45 -17.91
N LYS A 89 13.22 18.68 -16.92
CA LYS A 89 12.42 19.09 -15.76
C LYS A 89 11.02 19.64 -16.06
N THR A 90 10.50 19.41 -17.27
CA THR A 90 9.15 19.87 -17.62
C THR A 90 8.08 18.80 -17.50
N ALA A 91 8.48 17.55 -17.23
CA ALA A 91 7.56 16.42 -17.25
C ALA A 91 7.78 15.47 -16.06
N GLY A 92 8.93 14.80 -15.97
CA GLY A 92 9.21 13.83 -14.92
C GLY A 92 9.29 14.42 -13.52
N THR A 93 9.96 15.57 -13.37
CA THR A 93 10.02 16.30 -12.09
C THR A 93 8.63 16.71 -11.59
N PRO A 94 7.76 17.36 -12.41
CA PRO A 94 6.38 17.64 -12.02
C PRO A 94 5.57 16.44 -11.59
N VAL A 95 5.74 15.27 -12.24
CA VAL A 95 5.07 14.03 -11.83
C VAL A 95 5.59 13.55 -10.49
N LEU A 96 6.90 13.61 -10.23
CA LEU A 96 7.47 13.25 -8.93
C LEU A 96 6.99 14.19 -7.82
N GLU A 97 6.89 15.49 -8.08
CA GLU A 97 6.36 16.46 -7.12
C GLU A 97 4.90 16.17 -6.75
N VAL A 98 4.06 15.72 -7.70
CA VAL A 98 2.69 15.27 -7.41
C VAL A 98 2.69 14.11 -6.43
N ILE A 99 3.55 13.11 -6.63
CA ILE A 99 3.70 11.98 -5.68
C ILE A 99 4.16 12.52 -4.32
N GLY A 100 5.16 13.38 -4.28
CA GLY A 100 5.69 13.96 -3.05
C GLY A 100 4.63 14.71 -2.23
N HIS A 101 3.85 15.58 -2.88
CA HIS A 101 2.80 16.36 -2.21
C HIS A 101 1.60 15.53 -1.75
N SER A 102 1.33 14.39 -2.37
CA SER A 102 0.23 13.50 -1.96
C SER A 102 0.49 12.78 -0.63
N GLY A 103 1.73 12.70 -0.19
CA GLY A 103 2.16 11.91 0.97
C GLY A 103 2.06 10.40 0.75
N LEU A 104 1.86 9.96 -0.51
CA LEU A 104 1.82 8.55 -0.89
C LEU A 104 3.22 8.03 -1.21
N THR A 105 3.40 6.73 -1.07
CA THR A 105 4.63 6.02 -1.40
C THR A 105 4.33 4.63 -1.95
N ASP A 106 5.34 3.89 -2.40
CA ASP A 106 5.20 2.58 -3.05
C ASP A 106 4.24 2.66 -4.25
N LEU A 107 4.50 3.61 -5.14
CA LEU A 107 3.74 3.77 -6.38
C LEU A 107 4.59 4.35 -7.50
N ILE A 108 4.15 4.07 -8.71
CA ILE A 108 4.62 4.69 -9.95
C ILE A 108 3.48 5.43 -10.64
N ILE A 109 3.80 6.54 -11.30
CA ILE A 109 2.92 7.20 -12.27
C ILE A 109 3.65 7.26 -13.59
N VAL A 110 2.99 6.83 -14.67
CA VAL A 110 3.45 6.97 -16.05
C VAL A 110 2.47 7.87 -16.78
N VAL A 111 2.96 8.94 -17.39
CA VAL A 111 2.14 9.86 -18.20
C VAL A 111 2.56 9.76 -19.66
N THR A 112 1.71 9.18 -20.46
CA THR A 112 1.87 9.03 -21.90
C THR A 112 1.33 10.24 -22.62
N ARG A 113 2.11 10.88 -23.49
CA ARG A 113 1.69 12.03 -24.26
C ARG A 113 1.53 11.74 -25.75
N TYR A 114 0.40 12.17 -26.29
CA TYR A 114 0.13 12.27 -27.73
C TYR A 114 0.12 13.72 -28.14
N PHE A 115 1.01 14.12 -29.04
CA PHE A 115 1.16 15.49 -29.52
C PHE A 115 -0.02 15.94 -30.39
N GLY A 116 -0.62 17.07 -30.06
CA GLY A 116 -1.80 17.62 -30.75
C GLY A 116 -1.49 18.61 -31.87
N GLY A 117 -0.22 18.74 -32.28
CA GLY A 117 0.18 19.67 -33.37
C GLY A 117 0.49 21.09 -32.92
N ILE A 118 0.23 21.44 -31.64
CA ILE A 118 0.44 22.81 -31.11
C ILE A 118 1.42 22.71 -29.93
N LEU A 119 2.49 23.51 -29.97
CA LEU A 119 3.46 23.59 -28.89
C LEU A 119 2.84 24.22 -27.64
N LEU A 120 3.09 23.58 -26.49
CA LEU A 120 2.59 24.05 -25.19
C LEU A 120 3.54 25.04 -24.49
N GLY A 121 4.83 24.97 -24.84
CA GLY A 121 5.89 25.65 -24.09
C GLY A 121 6.17 24.93 -22.73
N THR A 122 7.26 25.31 -22.07
CA THR A 122 7.70 24.66 -20.83
C THR A 122 6.66 24.75 -19.71
N GLY A 123 6.08 25.93 -19.47
CA GLY A 123 5.05 26.09 -18.44
C GLY A 123 3.74 25.35 -18.76
N GLY A 124 3.38 25.20 -20.04
CA GLY A 124 2.23 24.40 -20.48
C GLY A 124 2.46 22.91 -20.26
N LEU A 125 3.68 22.42 -20.52
CA LEU A 125 4.07 21.03 -20.25
C LEU A 125 4.01 20.71 -18.76
N VAL A 126 4.67 21.51 -17.92
CA VAL A 126 4.62 21.34 -16.46
C VAL A 126 3.19 21.19 -15.96
N ARG A 127 2.32 22.14 -16.33
CA ARG A 127 0.91 22.13 -15.91
C ARG A 127 0.16 20.90 -16.42
N ALA A 128 0.39 20.48 -17.68
CA ALA A 128 -0.29 19.33 -18.25
C ALA A 128 0.11 18.01 -17.59
N TYR A 129 1.42 17.77 -17.37
CA TYR A 129 1.91 16.59 -16.68
C TYR A 129 1.44 16.55 -15.23
N THR A 130 1.54 17.66 -14.48
CA THR A 130 1.01 17.78 -13.12
C THR A 130 -0.48 17.45 -13.06
N THR A 131 -1.28 18.05 -13.97
CA THR A 131 -2.73 17.84 -13.96
C THR A 131 -3.11 16.39 -14.27
N ALA A 132 -2.48 15.78 -15.28
CA ALA A 132 -2.74 14.38 -15.61
C ALA A 132 -2.38 13.45 -14.46
N ALA A 133 -1.20 13.62 -13.85
CA ALA A 133 -0.74 12.83 -12.70
C ALA A 133 -1.67 13.00 -11.49
N SER A 134 -2.08 14.22 -11.15
CA SER A 134 -3.02 14.47 -10.05
C SER A 134 -4.35 13.78 -10.29
N ARG A 135 -4.92 13.85 -11.50
CA ARG A 135 -6.17 13.14 -11.83
C ARG A 135 -6.07 11.62 -11.67
N ALA A 136 -4.91 11.02 -11.96
CA ALA A 136 -4.71 9.60 -11.72
C ALA A 136 -4.72 9.27 -10.21
N LEU A 137 -4.08 10.11 -9.37
CA LEU A 137 -4.12 9.92 -7.91
C LEU A 137 -5.49 10.23 -7.30
N ASP A 138 -6.22 11.22 -7.84
CA ASP A 138 -7.58 11.55 -7.40
C ASP A 138 -8.57 10.41 -7.67
N SER A 139 -8.34 9.64 -8.74
CA SER A 139 -9.16 8.47 -9.09
C SER A 139 -8.74 7.18 -8.37
N ALA A 140 -7.57 7.20 -7.70
CA ALA A 140 -7.02 6.02 -7.03
C ALA A 140 -7.72 5.73 -5.71
N GLU A 141 -7.91 4.45 -5.40
CA GLU A 141 -8.26 4.00 -4.06
C GLU A 141 -7.02 4.13 -3.16
N GLN A 142 -6.98 5.20 -2.36
CA GLN A 142 -5.90 5.40 -1.40
C GLN A 142 -6.13 4.56 -0.16
N VAL A 143 -5.09 3.87 0.29
CA VAL A 143 -5.14 2.98 1.44
C VAL A 143 -4.01 3.31 2.42
N THR A 144 -4.30 3.13 3.70
CA THR A 144 -3.28 3.15 4.74
C THR A 144 -2.85 1.72 5.02
N VAL A 145 -1.57 1.47 4.92
CA VAL A 145 -0.95 0.18 5.23
C VAL A 145 -0.25 0.30 6.56
N GLN A 146 -0.56 -0.60 7.48
CA GLN A 146 -0.05 -0.56 8.84
C GLN A 146 0.54 -1.90 9.26
N PRO A 147 1.43 -1.90 10.26
CA PRO A 147 1.92 -3.13 10.84
C PRO A 147 0.79 -3.89 11.51
N VAL A 148 0.63 -5.15 11.14
CA VAL A 148 -0.33 -6.07 11.74
C VAL A 148 0.35 -7.33 12.23
N VAL A 149 -0.27 -7.98 13.19
CA VAL A 149 0.07 -9.35 13.60
C VAL A 149 -1.10 -10.26 13.28
N ARG A 150 -0.79 -11.49 12.93
CA ARG A 150 -1.76 -12.56 12.82
C ARG A 150 -1.73 -13.39 14.10
N LEU A 151 -2.91 -13.55 14.70
CA LEU A 151 -3.06 -14.39 15.88
C LEU A 151 -3.86 -15.63 15.51
N ALA A 152 -3.56 -16.75 16.17
CA ALA A 152 -4.28 -17.99 15.96
C ALA A 152 -4.47 -18.73 17.28
N THR A 153 -5.62 -19.36 17.46
CA THR A 153 -5.92 -20.21 18.62
C THR A 153 -6.91 -21.30 18.25
N THR A 154 -7.03 -22.30 19.11
CA THR A 154 -8.04 -23.35 18.99
C THR A 154 -8.84 -23.39 20.29
N VAL A 155 -10.17 -23.30 20.16
CA VAL A 155 -11.09 -23.26 21.30
C VAL A 155 -12.17 -24.32 21.18
N GLU A 156 -12.85 -24.62 22.28
CA GLU A 156 -14.05 -25.43 22.31
C GLU A 156 -15.25 -24.69 21.76
N TYR A 157 -16.20 -25.36 21.13
CA TYR A 157 -17.41 -24.78 20.54
C TYR A 157 -18.14 -23.75 21.41
N PRO A 158 -18.37 -23.97 22.74
CA PRO A 158 -19.05 -23.00 23.59
C PRO A 158 -18.31 -21.66 23.75
N LEU A 159 -17.00 -21.61 23.44
CA LEU A 159 -16.19 -20.39 23.55
C LEU A 159 -16.11 -19.61 22.25
N TYR A 160 -16.47 -20.20 21.12
CA TYR A 160 -16.33 -19.61 19.79
C TYR A 160 -16.94 -18.20 19.68
N GLU A 161 -18.22 -18.07 19.99
CA GLU A 161 -18.92 -16.79 19.89
C GLU A 161 -18.31 -15.71 20.81
N ARG A 162 -17.90 -16.10 22.02
CA ARG A 162 -17.28 -15.17 22.97
C ARG A 162 -15.93 -14.68 22.50
N VAL A 163 -15.11 -15.57 21.90
CA VAL A 163 -13.83 -15.17 21.30
C VAL A 163 -14.06 -14.24 20.12
N ASN A 164 -15.01 -14.55 19.25
CA ASN A 164 -15.34 -13.70 18.10
C ASN A 164 -15.74 -12.29 18.52
N LEU A 165 -16.58 -12.15 19.57
CA LEU A 165 -16.97 -10.86 20.13
C LEU A 165 -15.78 -10.09 20.73
N LEU A 166 -14.87 -10.75 21.43
CA LEU A 166 -13.68 -10.12 22.02
C LEU A 166 -12.74 -9.61 20.93
N VAL A 167 -12.51 -10.44 19.88
CA VAL A 167 -11.66 -10.05 18.75
C VAL A 167 -12.26 -8.85 18.01
N ALA A 168 -13.56 -8.88 17.72
CA ALA A 168 -14.24 -7.76 17.07
C ALA A 168 -14.18 -6.47 17.91
N ALA A 169 -14.40 -6.57 19.24
CA ALA A 169 -14.31 -5.43 20.16
C ALA A 169 -12.88 -4.85 20.24
N ALA A 170 -11.85 -5.67 20.04
CA ALA A 170 -10.46 -5.27 19.98
C ALA A 170 -10.02 -4.72 18.61
N GLY A 171 -10.94 -4.62 17.63
CA GLY A 171 -10.63 -4.19 16.27
C GLY A 171 -9.91 -5.23 15.43
N GLY A 172 -9.96 -6.50 15.82
CA GLY A 172 -9.40 -7.61 15.05
C GLY A 172 -10.32 -8.02 13.90
N ARG A 173 -9.72 -8.35 12.77
CA ARG A 173 -10.40 -8.90 11.58
C ARG A 173 -10.26 -10.40 11.56
N MET A 174 -11.37 -11.11 11.80
CA MET A 174 -11.42 -12.57 11.75
C MET A 174 -11.19 -13.10 10.33
N GLU A 175 -10.44 -14.20 10.26
CA GLU A 175 -10.37 -15.09 9.10
C GLU A 175 -11.47 -16.14 9.19
N ASP A 176 -11.71 -16.89 8.11
CA ASP A 176 -12.72 -17.95 8.11
C ASP A 176 -12.35 -19.04 9.15
N PRO A 177 -13.25 -19.36 10.09
CA PRO A 177 -12.98 -20.36 11.11
C PRO A 177 -12.99 -21.77 10.53
N VAL A 178 -12.15 -22.67 11.10
CA VAL A 178 -12.13 -24.07 10.71
C VAL A 178 -12.75 -24.91 11.85
N PHE A 179 -13.83 -25.61 11.53
CA PHE A 179 -14.62 -26.42 12.45
C PHE A 179 -14.21 -27.90 12.31
N THR A 180 -13.72 -28.48 13.42
CA THR A 180 -13.39 -29.91 13.54
C THR A 180 -13.96 -30.45 14.85
N ASP A 181 -13.23 -31.22 15.64
CA ASP A 181 -13.54 -31.54 17.03
C ASP A 181 -13.46 -30.30 17.95
N ARG A 182 -12.72 -29.31 17.52
CA ARG A 182 -12.58 -27.96 18.12
C ARG A 182 -12.68 -26.92 17.02
N VAL A 183 -12.76 -25.65 17.39
CA VAL A 183 -12.79 -24.53 16.45
C VAL A 183 -11.43 -23.87 16.39
N ALA A 184 -10.77 -23.94 15.23
CA ALA A 184 -9.55 -23.18 14.98
C ALA A 184 -9.91 -21.79 14.44
N LEU A 185 -9.37 -20.77 15.10
CA LEU A 185 -9.62 -19.35 14.82
C LEU A 185 -8.32 -18.66 14.48
N ALA A 186 -8.38 -17.76 13.52
CA ALA A 186 -7.30 -16.83 13.23
C ALA A 186 -7.87 -15.45 12.93
N TRP A 187 -7.10 -14.42 13.25
CA TRP A 187 -7.46 -13.05 12.98
C TRP A 187 -6.21 -12.18 12.83
N GLN A 188 -6.38 -11.02 12.23
CA GLN A 188 -5.35 -9.99 12.11
C GLN A 188 -5.77 -8.76 12.91
N MET A 189 -4.81 -8.11 13.54
CA MET A 189 -5.02 -6.84 14.22
C MET A 189 -3.74 -5.99 14.19
N ARG A 190 -3.86 -4.71 14.50
CA ARG A 190 -2.71 -3.80 14.54
C ARG A 190 -1.65 -4.32 15.51
N ALA A 191 -0.40 -4.38 15.07
CA ALA A 191 0.71 -4.79 15.90
C ALA A 191 0.90 -3.83 17.09
N GLY A 192 1.20 -4.39 18.28
CA GLY A 192 1.36 -3.64 19.52
C GLY A 192 0.04 -3.33 20.25
N THR A 193 -1.12 -3.73 19.72
CA THR A 193 -2.43 -3.55 20.40
C THR A 193 -3.02 -4.86 20.92
N GLU A 194 -2.33 -5.96 20.79
CA GLU A 194 -2.82 -7.30 21.11
C GLU A 194 -2.88 -7.63 22.61
N ALA A 195 -2.07 -6.98 23.45
CA ALA A 195 -1.90 -7.36 24.84
C ALA A 195 -3.21 -7.39 25.68
N PRO A 196 -4.12 -6.39 25.58
CA PRO A 196 -5.39 -6.43 26.30
C PRO A 196 -6.29 -7.59 25.87
N LEU A 197 -6.31 -7.91 24.57
CA LEU A 197 -7.09 -9.02 24.03
C LEU A 197 -6.53 -10.36 24.51
N LEU A 198 -5.21 -10.51 24.50
CA LEU A 198 -4.55 -11.74 24.99
C LEU A 198 -4.87 -12.02 26.45
N GLU A 199 -4.93 -11.00 27.30
CA GLU A 199 -5.30 -11.18 28.72
C GLU A 199 -6.78 -11.59 28.85
N GLN A 200 -7.71 -10.97 28.11
CA GLN A 200 -9.12 -11.35 28.09
C GLN A 200 -9.33 -12.80 27.60
N LEU A 201 -8.59 -13.21 26.57
CA LEU A 201 -8.63 -14.58 26.06
C LEU A 201 -8.08 -15.58 27.08
N ARG A 202 -7.03 -15.22 27.81
CA ARG A 202 -6.46 -16.01 28.88
C ARG A 202 -7.45 -16.24 30.01
N GLU A 203 -8.14 -15.17 30.45
CA GLU A 203 -9.19 -15.26 31.46
C GLU A 203 -10.36 -16.12 30.97
N LEU A 204 -10.85 -15.91 29.76
CA LEU A 204 -11.93 -16.66 29.14
C LEU A 204 -11.65 -18.17 29.08
N THR A 205 -10.43 -18.54 28.74
CA THR A 205 -9.99 -19.94 28.59
C THR A 205 -9.44 -20.52 29.89
N ARG A 206 -9.44 -19.76 30.99
CA ARG A 206 -8.84 -20.11 32.29
C ARG A 206 -7.37 -20.55 32.14
N GLY A 207 -6.66 -19.88 31.23
CA GLY A 207 -5.26 -20.14 30.94
C GLY A 207 -4.98 -21.41 30.08
N GLN A 208 -6.01 -22.10 29.62
CA GLN A 208 -5.86 -23.31 28.79
C GLN A 208 -5.72 -23.06 27.29
N GLY A 209 -6.17 -21.87 26.84
CA GLY A 209 -6.04 -21.46 25.44
C GLY A 209 -4.66 -20.88 25.16
N ARG A 210 -3.92 -21.51 24.25
CA ARG A 210 -2.68 -20.93 23.71
C ARG A 210 -3.02 -20.09 22.50
N VAL A 211 -2.58 -18.83 22.50
CA VAL A 211 -2.65 -17.96 21.32
C VAL A 211 -1.26 -17.84 20.73
N GLU A 212 -1.12 -18.17 19.46
CA GLU A 212 0.10 -17.96 18.70
C GLU A 212 0.02 -16.59 18.03
N VAL A 213 1.12 -15.83 18.09
CA VAL A 213 1.22 -14.48 17.52
C VAL A 213 2.37 -14.51 16.52
N SER A 214 2.11 -14.07 15.29
CA SER A 214 3.13 -13.97 14.24
C SER A 214 4.08 -12.79 14.49
N GLU A 215 5.22 -12.79 13.78
CA GLU A 215 5.98 -11.57 13.60
C GLU A 215 5.10 -10.53 12.89
N PRO A 216 5.31 -9.21 13.14
CA PRO A 216 4.59 -8.16 12.44
C PRO A 216 4.88 -8.17 10.93
N PHE A 217 3.84 -7.88 10.14
CA PHE A 217 3.94 -7.71 8.70
C PHE A 217 3.02 -6.55 8.25
N TYR A 218 3.19 -6.06 7.04
CA TYR A 218 2.31 -5.03 6.51
C TYR A 218 1.00 -5.63 6.02
N GLY A 219 -0.12 -5.05 6.47
CA GLY A 219 -1.46 -5.43 6.07
C GLY A 219 -2.39 -4.22 5.94
N ALA A 220 -3.43 -4.34 5.12
CA ALA A 220 -4.53 -3.40 5.09
C ALA A 220 -5.62 -3.91 6.05
N VAL A 221 -5.89 -3.18 7.10
CA VAL A 221 -6.95 -3.46 8.10
C VAL A 221 -8.12 -2.54 7.87
#